data_26666885d72979cdb490800b96d6433d
#
_entry.id   26666885d72979cdb490800b96d6433d
#
_cell.length_a   1.000
_cell.length_b   1.000
_cell.length_c   1.000
_cell.angle_alpha   90.00
_cell.angle_beta   90.00
_cell.angle_gamma   90.00
#
_symmetry.space_group_name_H-M   'P 1'
#
loop_
_entity.id
_entity.type
_entity.pdbx_description
1 polymer ?
#
loop_
_entity_poly.entity_id
_entity_poly.type
_entity_poly.pdbx_seq_one_letter_code
_entity_poly.pdbx_strand_id
1 'polypeptide(L)'
;MHLNKIIILFTLLLISCKATNSLPKNYEYTPVLLYLSNAKQPDSIGFNLVKSIPELVYPRIISGDLAIWENSDKRLIVGTQNFIKKEKTALSPFVRSDEIFIHEFWQLFKRNFEFGIHGFTFTGKTKTGKSINYGYIDARDVIDLMKSKKIPCNANGTSDLTYWDALHSNIFQFRLVQFGKNDFKSNLRMSPALQYQAIHDPKIFHEFTTIPSVKTLEYKVLTPSINSNIENATIYNAVEKYVNDNKQTILNATSVDHFYNIMFLPWKIDNISFEEKWSLYKDIPFQELINMKLFIDKHEIILTKKQVEELGIKINFQGLEEYLSEKRFSFLLEKINDQEIQPQQSEKYYQALLTKNWNKITL
;
A
#
# COMPACT_ATOMS: atom_id res chain seq x y z
N MET A 1 17.35 -57.29 34.06
CA MET A 1 18.08 -56.44 33.09
C MET A 1 17.18 -55.81 31.98
N HIS A 2 15.99 -56.34 31.75
CA HIS A 2 15.07 -55.78 30.69
C HIS A 2 14.21 -54.64 31.15
N LEU A 3 13.86 -54.54 32.43
CA LEU A 3 12.97 -53.49 32.94
C LEU A 3 13.59 -52.08 32.87
N ASN A 4 14.90 -51.97 33.16
CA ASN A 4 15.62 -50.70 33.11
C ASN A 4 15.78 -50.12 31.69
N LYS A 5 15.84 -51.00 30.67
CA LYS A 5 15.91 -50.56 29.26
C LYS A 5 14.57 -50.02 28.76
N ILE A 6 13.45 -50.56 29.25
CA ILE A 6 12.11 -50.08 28.90
C ILE A 6 11.83 -48.70 29.52
N ILE A 7 12.28 -48.50 30.79
CA ILE A 7 12.12 -47.23 31.49
C ILE A 7 12.93 -46.13 30.82
N ILE A 8 14.18 -46.42 30.38
CA ILE A 8 15.03 -45.46 29.65
C ILE A 8 14.44 -45.13 28.28
N LEU A 9 13.85 -46.07 27.57
CA LEU A 9 13.20 -45.86 26.29
C LEU A 9 11.93 -45.00 26.44
N PHE A 10 11.15 -45.20 27.49
CA PHE A 10 9.95 -44.42 27.79
C PHE A 10 10.27 -43.00 28.24
N THR A 11 11.35 -42.80 29.01
CA THR A 11 11.83 -41.45 29.37
C THR A 11 12.41 -40.71 28.19
N LEU A 12 13.09 -41.36 27.25
CA LEU A 12 13.55 -40.75 25.99
C LEU A 12 12.37 -40.37 25.07
N LEU A 13 11.31 -41.18 25.02
CA LEU A 13 10.08 -40.85 24.28
C LEU A 13 9.32 -39.69 24.91
N LEU A 14 9.29 -39.57 26.23
CA LEU A 14 8.65 -38.45 26.94
C LEU A 14 9.46 -37.16 26.83
N ILE A 15 10.79 -37.24 26.69
CA ILE A 15 11.64 -36.07 26.45
C ILE A 15 11.51 -35.61 25.00
N SER A 16 11.32 -36.52 24.03
CA SER A 16 11.08 -36.14 22.64
C SER A 16 9.70 -35.46 22.42
N CYS A 17 8.69 -35.80 23.25
CA CYS A 17 7.39 -35.16 23.19
C CYS A 17 7.31 -33.77 23.87
N LYS A 18 8.34 -33.37 24.65
CA LYS A 18 8.42 -32.02 25.24
C LYS A 18 9.20 -31.01 24.40
N ALA A 19 9.76 -31.43 23.27
CA ALA A 19 10.45 -30.54 22.33
C ALA A 19 9.51 -29.88 21.32
N THR A 20 8.20 -29.89 21.58
CA THR A 20 7.24 -29.30 20.70
C THR A 20 6.64 -28.05 21.35
N ASN A 21 6.80 -26.94 20.64
CA ASN A 21 6.00 -25.71 20.73
C ASN A 21 6.41 -24.62 21.72
N SER A 22 7.60 -24.56 22.23
CA SER A 22 8.17 -23.25 22.50
C SER A 22 8.89 -22.80 21.23
N LEU A 23 8.21 -22.05 20.39
CA LEU A 23 8.88 -21.26 19.36
C LEU A 23 10.06 -20.54 20.03
N PRO A 24 11.29 -20.62 19.48
CA PRO A 24 12.41 -19.91 20.06
C PRO A 24 12.01 -18.45 20.28
N LYS A 25 12.38 -17.87 21.41
CA LYS A 25 12.03 -16.49 21.81
C LYS A 25 12.41 -15.39 20.81
N ASN A 26 13.05 -15.74 19.70
CA ASN A 26 13.53 -14.85 18.64
C ASN A 26 12.81 -15.04 17.30
N TYR A 27 11.62 -15.62 17.28
CA TYR A 27 10.78 -15.66 16.07
C TYR A 27 9.97 -14.39 15.97
N GLU A 28 10.36 -13.51 15.09
CA GLU A 28 9.56 -12.34 14.72
C GLU A 28 8.69 -12.69 13.53
N TYR A 29 7.41 -12.92 13.78
CA TYR A 29 6.41 -12.99 12.73
C TYR A 29 6.06 -11.57 12.29
N THR A 30 6.28 -11.30 11.05
CA THR A 30 5.97 -9.98 10.49
C THR A 30 4.75 -10.09 9.58
N PRO A 31 3.66 -9.38 9.88
CA PRO A 31 2.52 -9.32 8.98
C PRO A 31 2.90 -8.58 7.71
N VAL A 32 2.53 -9.14 6.57
CA VAL A 32 2.84 -8.63 5.24
C VAL A 32 1.58 -8.59 4.40
N LEU A 33 1.43 -7.54 3.60
CA LEU A 33 0.35 -7.41 2.66
C LEU A 33 0.90 -7.30 1.24
N LEU A 34 0.54 -8.27 0.41
CA LEU A 34 0.91 -8.33 -0.99
C LEU A 34 -0.26 -7.84 -1.84
N TYR A 35 0.00 -6.92 -2.75
CA TYR A 35 -0.95 -6.46 -3.76
C TYR A 35 -0.67 -7.16 -5.09
N LEU A 36 -1.68 -7.79 -5.66
CA LEU A 36 -1.65 -8.40 -6.97
C LEU A 36 -2.62 -7.70 -7.90
N SER A 37 -2.16 -7.35 -9.09
CA SER A 37 -2.99 -6.79 -10.16
C SER A 37 -3.04 -7.74 -11.34
N ASN A 38 -4.22 -7.92 -11.91
CA ASN A 38 -4.42 -8.72 -13.11
C ASN A 38 -3.53 -8.26 -14.28
N ALA A 39 -3.45 -6.96 -14.51
CA ALA A 39 -2.65 -6.36 -15.59
C ALA A 39 -1.13 -6.58 -15.46
N LYS A 40 -0.66 -7.05 -14.29
CA LYS A 40 0.77 -7.28 -14.00
C LYS A 40 1.15 -8.75 -13.94
N GLN A 41 0.16 -9.68 -14.04
CA GLN A 41 0.49 -11.11 -14.03
C GLN A 41 1.02 -11.53 -15.40
N PRO A 42 2.23 -12.12 -15.46
CA PRO A 42 2.80 -12.56 -16.74
C PRO A 42 2.10 -13.83 -17.21
N ASP A 43 1.80 -13.91 -18.50
CA ASP A 43 1.19 -15.12 -19.11
C ASP A 43 2.09 -16.36 -18.99
N SER A 44 3.41 -16.13 -18.87
CA SER A 44 4.42 -17.21 -18.80
C SER A 44 4.31 -18.10 -17.57
N ILE A 45 3.64 -17.65 -16.49
CA ILE A 45 3.43 -18.49 -15.29
C ILE A 45 2.31 -19.51 -15.48
N GLY A 46 1.49 -19.39 -16.52
CA GLY A 46 0.46 -20.32 -16.88
C GLY A 46 -0.85 -20.23 -16.07
N PHE A 47 -0.92 -19.41 -15.03
CA PHE A 47 -2.13 -19.19 -14.23
C PHE A 47 -2.27 -17.72 -13.77
N ASN A 48 -3.46 -17.35 -13.29
CA ASN A 48 -3.72 -16.01 -12.79
C ASN A 48 -4.56 -16.04 -11.51
N LEU A 49 -3.91 -15.86 -10.36
CA LEU A 49 -4.54 -15.88 -9.03
C LEU A 49 -5.60 -14.78 -8.88
N VAL A 50 -5.38 -13.61 -9.51
CA VAL A 50 -6.30 -12.47 -9.39
C VAL A 50 -7.67 -12.78 -9.99
N LYS A 51 -7.72 -13.57 -11.08
CA LYS A 51 -8.96 -14.04 -11.68
C LYS A 51 -9.51 -15.28 -10.99
N SER A 52 -8.65 -16.24 -10.73
CA SER A 52 -9.07 -17.58 -10.33
C SER A 52 -9.56 -17.67 -8.89
N ILE A 53 -8.96 -16.90 -7.94
CA ILE A 53 -9.40 -16.95 -6.54
C ILE A 53 -10.81 -16.39 -6.36
N PRO A 54 -11.19 -15.21 -6.91
CA PRO A 54 -12.57 -14.76 -6.85
C PRO A 54 -13.57 -15.75 -7.42
N GLU A 55 -13.26 -16.37 -8.56
CA GLU A 55 -14.12 -17.40 -9.18
C GLU A 55 -14.31 -18.63 -8.28
N LEU A 56 -13.25 -19.05 -7.59
CA LEU A 56 -13.27 -20.20 -6.70
C LEU A 56 -14.16 -19.96 -5.47
N VAL A 57 -14.09 -18.76 -4.87
CA VAL A 57 -14.75 -18.47 -3.58
C VAL A 57 -16.17 -17.91 -3.75
N TYR A 58 -16.47 -17.28 -4.88
CA TYR A 58 -17.75 -16.60 -5.11
C TYR A 58 -19.00 -17.48 -4.86
N PRO A 59 -19.09 -18.71 -5.39
CA PRO A 59 -20.27 -19.56 -5.13
C PRO A 59 -20.53 -19.78 -3.64
N ARG A 60 -19.48 -19.95 -2.85
CA ARG A 60 -19.60 -20.18 -1.40
C ARG A 60 -19.96 -18.93 -0.62
N ILE A 61 -19.54 -17.75 -1.08
CA ILE A 61 -19.96 -16.46 -0.50
C ILE A 61 -21.47 -16.26 -0.74
N ILE A 62 -21.94 -16.55 -1.94
CA ILE A 62 -23.35 -16.36 -2.30
C ILE A 62 -24.27 -17.38 -1.63
N SER A 63 -23.81 -18.64 -1.44
CA SER A 63 -24.56 -19.64 -0.68
C SER A 63 -24.57 -19.37 0.82
N GLY A 64 -23.66 -18.54 1.32
CA GLY A 64 -23.47 -18.31 2.76
C GLY A 64 -22.57 -19.34 3.47
N ASP A 65 -21.98 -20.28 2.70
CA ASP A 65 -21.09 -21.32 3.23
C ASP A 65 -19.70 -20.78 3.55
N LEU A 66 -19.37 -19.58 3.09
CA LEU A 66 -18.12 -18.91 3.33
C LEU A 66 -18.35 -17.51 3.89
N ALA A 67 -17.84 -17.27 5.09
CA ALA A 67 -17.91 -15.96 5.71
C ALA A 67 -16.94 -14.98 5.03
N ILE A 68 -17.42 -13.78 4.70
CA ILE A 68 -16.61 -12.66 4.29
C ILE A 68 -16.69 -11.58 5.37
N TRP A 69 -15.53 -11.06 5.78
CA TRP A 69 -15.38 -10.09 6.86
C TRP A 69 -15.11 -8.70 6.28
N GLU A 70 -15.44 -7.64 7.00
CA GLU A 70 -15.11 -6.28 6.54
C GLU A 70 -13.60 -6.05 6.39
N ASN A 71 -12.82 -6.67 7.29
CA ASN A 71 -11.35 -6.57 7.32
C ASN A 71 -10.73 -7.80 8.00
N SER A 72 -9.40 -7.86 8.04
CA SER A 72 -8.63 -8.97 8.58
C SER A 72 -8.70 -9.13 10.11
N ASP A 73 -9.21 -8.15 10.85
CA ASP A 73 -9.44 -8.26 12.29
C ASP A 73 -10.72 -9.05 12.66
N LYS A 74 -11.55 -9.34 11.65
CA LYS A 74 -12.74 -10.20 11.73
C LYS A 74 -13.76 -9.76 12.79
N ARG A 75 -13.95 -8.46 12.98
CA ARG A 75 -14.95 -7.96 13.95
C ARG A 75 -16.36 -7.95 13.40
N LEU A 76 -16.49 -7.68 12.09
CA LEU A 76 -17.79 -7.54 11.43
C LEU A 76 -17.85 -8.42 10.18
N ILE A 77 -18.92 -9.21 10.08
CA ILE A 77 -19.20 -10.02 8.90
C ILE A 77 -19.96 -9.17 7.88
N VAL A 78 -19.49 -9.23 6.63
CA VAL A 78 -20.23 -8.71 5.47
C VAL A 78 -21.28 -9.76 5.11
N GLY A 79 -22.51 -9.61 5.56
CA GLY A 79 -23.59 -10.54 5.19
C GLY A 79 -23.79 -10.59 3.66
N THR A 80 -24.25 -11.73 3.14
CA THR A 80 -24.45 -11.98 1.70
C THR A 80 -25.24 -10.86 1.01
N GLN A 81 -26.26 -10.31 1.63
CA GLN A 81 -27.05 -9.20 1.08
C GLN A 81 -26.22 -7.92 0.91
N ASN A 82 -25.38 -7.60 1.89
CA ASN A 82 -24.48 -6.44 1.79
C ASN A 82 -23.39 -6.66 0.73
N PHE A 83 -22.89 -7.88 0.61
CA PHE A 83 -21.95 -8.26 -0.45
C PHE A 83 -22.58 -8.07 -1.84
N ILE A 84 -23.78 -8.58 -2.07
CA ILE A 84 -24.51 -8.39 -3.33
C ILE A 84 -24.78 -6.90 -3.60
N LYS A 85 -25.10 -6.12 -2.55
CA LYS A 85 -25.29 -4.67 -2.71
C LYS A 85 -24.00 -3.97 -3.15
N LYS A 86 -22.86 -4.32 -2.56
CA LYS A 86 -21.54 -3.81 -3.00
C LYS A 86 -21.28 -4.18 -4.46
N GLU A 87 -21.53 -5.43 -4.85
CA GLU A 87 -21.34 -5.91 -6.23
C GLU A 87 -22.17 -5.13 -7.25
N LYS A 88 -23.44 -4.82 -6.94
CA LYS A 88 -24.31 -4.02 -7.83
C LYS A 88 -23.81 -2.60 -8.08
N THR A 89 -23.01 -2.04 -7.18
CA THR A 89 -22.40 -0.71 -7.34
C THR A 89 -21.05 -0.75 -8.05
N ALA A 90 -20.49 -1.94 -8.23
CA ALA A 90 -19.19 -2.13 -8.85
C ALA A 90 -19.20 -1.86 -10.35
N LEU A 91 -18.05 -1.46 -10.88
CA LEU A 91 -17.82 -1.33 -12.32
C LEU A 91 -17.79 -2.70 -13.01
N SER A 92 -17.21 -3.69 -12.32
CA SER A 92 -17.09 -5.08 -12.78
C SER A 92 -17.61 -6.03 -11.71
N PRO A 93 -18.18 -7.19 -12.08
CA PRO A 93 -18.55 -8.22 -11.11
C PRO A 93 -17.36 -8.65 -10.26
N PHE A 94 -17.62 -9.10 -9.03
CA PHE A 94 -16.58 -9.58 -8.10
C PHE A 94 -15.65 -10.62 -8.73
N VAL A 95 -16.20 -11.57 -9.49
CA VAL A 95 -15.41 -12.60 -10.19
C VAL A 95 -14.48 -12.05 -11.28
N ARG A 96 -14.64 -10.78 -11.66
CA ARG A 96 -13.79 -10.07 -12.60
C ARG A 96 -13.01 -8.95 -11.93
N SER A 97 -12.70 -9.10 -10.64
CA SER A 97 -11.82 -8.18 -9.93
C SER A 97 -10.47 -8.10 -10.62
N ASP A 98 -9.95 -6.88 -10.75
CA ASP A 98 -8.65 -6.63 -11.37
C ASP A 98 -7.50 -6.69 -10.36
N GLU A 99 -7.82 -6.79 -9.07
CA GLU A 99 -6.85 -6.74 -7.99
C GLU A 99 -7.29 -7.52 -6.76
N ILE A 100 -6.33 -8.15 -6.07
CA ILE A 100 -6.51 -8.79 -4.78
C ILE A 100 -5.33 -8.46 -3.87
N PHE A 101 -5.56 -8.55 -2.56
CA PHE A 101 -4.49 -8.48 -1.57
C PHE A 101 -4.37 -9.83 -0.87
N ILE A 102 -3.14 -10.34 -0.75
CA ILE A 102 -2.83 -11.54 0.03
C ILE A 102 -2.20 -11.08 1.34
N HIS A 103 -2.79 -11.52 2.44
CA HIS A 103 -2.26 -11.30 3.78
C HIS A 103 -1.39 -12.49 4.14
N GLU A 104 -0.13 -12.22 4.47
CA GLU A 104 0.85 -13.22 4.85
C GLU A 104 1.51 -12.86 6.18
N PHE A 105 2.05 -13.87 6.86
CA PHE A 105 3.04 -13.71 7.91
C PHE A 105 4.38 -14.23 7.40
N TRP A 106 5.37 -13.36 7.41
CA TRP A 106 6.73 -13.71 7.05
C TRP A 106 7.59 -13.90 8.28
N GLN A 107 8.48 -14.87 8.20
CA GLN A 107 9.40 -15.24 9.24
C GLN A 107 10.76 -15.53 8.64
N LEU A 108 11.79 -14.99 9.26
CA LEU A 108 13.17 -15.29 8.89
C LEU A 108 13.89 -15.85 10.10
N PHE A 109 14.23 -17.14 10.05
CA PHE A 109 15.00 -17.81 11.08
C PHE A 109 16.36 -18.23 10.55
N LYS A 110 17.42 -17.65 11.08
CA LYS A 110 18.84 -17.91 10.73
C LYS A 110 19.21 -17.70 9.25
N ARG A 111 18.41 -17.64 8.32
CA ARG A 111 18.47 -17.50 6.85
C ARG A 111 17.39 -18.33 6.16
N ASN A 112 16.60 -19.09 6.91
CA ASN A 112 15.47 -19.78 6.35
C ASN A 112 14.27 -18.83 6.36
N PHE A 113 13.80 -18.51 5.18
CA PHE A 113 12.59 -17.72 4.98
C PHE A 113 11.39 -18.67 4.95
N GLU A 114 10.42 -18.38 5.80
CA GLU A 114 9.14 -19.08 5.83
C GLU A 114 8.02 -18.04 5.76
N PHE A 115 6.94 -18.41 5.14
CA PHE A 115 5.73 -17.58 5.13
C PHE A 115 4.48 -18.44 5.29
N GLY A 116 3.45 -17.83 5.82
CA GLY A 116 2.13 -18.43 5.95
C GLY A 116 1.07 -17.49 5.41
N ILE A 117 0.11 -18.02 4.66
CA ILE A 117 -1.00 -17.26 4.12
C ILE A 117 -2.08 -17.13 5.19
N HIS A 118 -2.45 -15.90 5.53
CA HIS A 118 -3.45 -15.59 6.54
C HIS A 118 -4.84 -15.37 5.93
N GLY A 119 -4.91 -14.80 4.74
CA GLY A 119 -6.18 -14.57 4.04
C GLY A 119 -6.08 -13.65 2.84
N PHE A 120 -7.24 -13.24 2.35
CA PHE A 120 -7.38 -12.51 1.11
C PHE A 120 -8.34 -11.33 1.28
N THR A 121 -7.95 -10.13 0.83
CA THR A 121 -8.86 -9.00 0.71
C THR A 121 -9.15 -8.74 -0.76
N PHE A 122 -10.43 -8.56 -1.06
CA PHE A 122 -10.91 -8.32 -2.42
C PHE A 122 -11.38 -6.88 -2.53
N THR A 123 -10.88 -6.22 -3.57
CA THR A 123 -11.22 -4.83 -3.86
C THR A 123 -11.71 -4.69 -5.29
N GLY A 124 -12.38 -3.61 -5.57
CA GLY A 124 -12.86 -3.26 -6.89
C GLY A 124 -13.07 -1.76 -7.00
N LYS A 125 -13.65 -1.33 -8.11
CA LYS A 125 -14.00 0.08 -8.36
C LYS A 125 -15.50 0.21 -8.62
N THR A 126 -16.09 1.31 -8.13
CA THR A 126 -17.44 1.70 -8.51
C THR A 126 -17.46 2.20 -9.96
N LYS A 127 -18.65 2.35 -10.53
CA LYS A 127 -18.86 3.01 -11.83
C LYS A 127 -18.34 4.46 -11.84
N THR A 128 -18.21 5.09 -10.68
CA THR A 128 -17.66 6.43 -10.50
C THR A 128 -16.15 6.45 -10.20
N GLY A 129 -15.47 5.28 -10.26
CA GLY A 129 -14.03 5.14 -10.00
C GLY A 129 -13.63 5.06 -8.53
N LYS A 130 -14.58 5.16 -7.57
CA LYS A 130 -14.27 5.01 -6.14
C LYS A 130 -13.92 3.56 -5.82
N SER A 131 -12.99 3.35 -4.89
CA SER A 131 -12.63 2.02 -4.41
C SER A 131 -13.78 1.36 -3.65
N ILE A 132 -14.00 0.08 -3.90
CA ILE A 132 -14.90 -0.79 -3.14
C ILE A 132 -14.03 -1.80 -2.41
N ASN A 133 -14.24 -1.94 -1.10
CA ASN A 133 -13.76 -3.09 -0.34
C ASN A 133 -14.91 -4.11 -0.24
N TYR A 134 -14.78 -5.23 -0.94
CA TYR A 134 -15.75 -6.33 -0.84
C TYR A 134 -15.65 -7.01 0.51
N GLY A 135 -14.42 -7.17 1.03
CA GLY A 135 -14.16 -7.78 2.32
C GLY A 135 -12.94 -8.69 2.32
N TYR A 136 -12.75 -9.34 3.44
CA TYR A 136 -11.65 -10.24 3.74
C TYR A 136 -12.16 -11.67 3.96
N ILE A 137 -11.43 -12.67 3.45
CA ILE A 137 -11.65 -14.09 3.67
C ILE A 137 -10.43 -14.66 4.41
N ASP A 138 -10.67 -15.36 5.51
CA ASP A 138 -9.61 -16.07 6.24
C ASP A 138 -9.14 -17.30 5.43
N ALA A 139 -7.84 -17.50 5.30
CA ALA A 139 -7.29 -18.62 4.55
C ALA A 139 -7.71 -19.98 5.14
N ARG A 140 -7.93 -20.07 6.45
CA ARG A 140 -8.37 -21.30 7.13
C ARG A 140 -9.76 -21.77 6.66
N ASP A 141 -10.61 -20.83 6.26
CA ASP A 141 -11.97 -21.14 5.79
C ASP A 141 -11.99 -21.67 4.36
N VAL A 142 -10.89 -21.51 3.60
CA VAL A 142 -10.78 -21.89 2.19
C VAL A 142 -9.60 -22.82 1.87
N ILE A 143 -8.74 -23.14 2.84
CA ILE A 143 -7.52 -23.93 2.61
C ILE A 143 -7.81 -25.32 2.03
N ASP A 144 -8.83 -26.02 2.52
CA ASP A 144 -9.17 -27.37 2.03
C ASP A 144 -9.71 -27.31 0.59
N LEU A 145 -10.49 -26.26 0.30
CA LEU A 145 -10.94 -26.00 -1.07
C LEU A 145 -9.77 -25.71 -2.00
N MET A 146 -8.84 -24.86 -1.58
CA MET A 146 -7.67 -24.49 -2.38
C MET A 146 -6.69 -25.67 -2.59
N LYS A 147 -6.56 -26.56 -1.61
CA LYS A 147 -5.75 -27.78 -1.73
C LYS A 147 -6.42 -28.84 -2.62
N SER A 148 -7.74 -28.89 -2.66
CA SER A 148 -8.48 -29.90 -3.43
C SER A 148 -8.72 -29.52 -4.90
N LYS A 149 -8.60 -28.26 -5.26
CA LYS A 149 -8.90 -27.76 -6.61
C LYS A 149 -7.62 -27.36 -7.35
N LYS A 150 -7.52 -27.80 -8.61
CA LYS A 150 -6.46 -27.36 -9.52
C LYS A 150 -6.79 -25.97 -10.04
N ILE A 151 -5.76 -25.12 -10.16
CA ILE A 151 -5.91 -23.77 -10.68
C ILE A 151 -6.11 -23.82 -12.22
N PRO A 152 -7.02 -23.01 -12.78
CA PRO A 152 -7.17 -22.93 -14.24
C PRO A 152 -5.86 -22.46 -14.90
N CYS A 153 -5.49 -23.12 -16.01
CA CYS A 153 -4.37 -22.70 -16.84
C CYS A 153 -4.82 -21.67 -17.87
N ASN A 154 -4.02 -20.65 -18.12
CA ASN A 154 -4.33 -19.61 -19.12
C ASN A 154 -4.42 -20.15 -20.55
N ALA A 155 -3.72 -21.24 -20.86
CA ALA A 155 -3.61 -21.74 -22.24
C ALA A 155 -4.46 -22.98 -22.55
N ASN A 156 -4.58 -23.98 -21.65
CA ASN A 156 -5.12 -25.29 -22.01
C ASN A 156 -5.92 -26.00 -20.89
N GLY A 157 -6.72 -25.31 -20.13
CA GLY A 157 -7.57 -25.95 -19.14
C GLY A 157 -7.06 -25.81 -17.68
N THR A 158 -6.76 -26.92 -16.98
CA THR A 158 -6.27 -26.88 -15.62
C THR A 158 -4.76 -27.08 -15.57
N SER A 159 -4.08 -26.34 -14.72
CA SER A 159 -2.67 -26.59 -14.40
C SER A 159 -2.53 -27.86 -13.52
N ASP A 160 -1.32 -28.40 -13.40
CA ASP A 160 -1.08 -29.49 -12.46
C ASP A 160 -1.02 -29.02 -11.00
N LEU A 161 -0.91 -27.72 -10.79
CA LEU A 161 -0.87 -27.10 -9.47
C LEU A 161 -2.26 -26.95 -8.87
N THR A 162 -2.38 -27.17 -7.56
CA THR A 162 -3.54 -26.69 -6.82
C THR A 162 -3.46 -25.17 -6.61
N TYR A 163 -4.57 -24.54 -6.21
CA TYR A 163 -4.53 -23.14 -5.79
C TYR A 163 -3.54 -22.89 -4.65
N TRP A 164 -3.44 -23.86 -3.73
CA TRP A 164 -2.53 -23.79 -2.60
C TRP A 164 -1.07 -23.86 -3.04
N ASP A 165 -0.75 -24.77 -3.96
CA ASP A 165 0.60 -24.90 -4.50
C ASP A 165 0.99 -23.66 -5.31
N ALA A 166 0.06 -23.12 -6.10
CA ALA A 166 0.27 -21.90 -6.87
C ALA A 166 0.58 -20.69 -5.96
N LEU A 167 -0.14 -20.56 -4.84
CA LEU A 167 0.13 -19.53 -3.83
C LEU A 167 1.51 -19.71 -3.18
N HIS A 168 1.91 -20.93 -2.87
CA HIS A 168 3.20 -21.23 -2.23
C HIS A 168 4.38 -21.20 -3.20
N SER A 169 4.13 -21.21 -4.51
CA SER A 169 5.19 -21.13 -5.52
C SER A 169 5.91 -19.79 -5.55
N ASN A 170 5.25 -18.72 -5.10
CA ASN A 170 5.75 -17.33 -5.13
C ASN A 170 6.24 -16.85 -6.50
N ILE A 171 5.81 -17.51 -7.60
CA ILE A 171 6.22 -17.14 -8.96
C ILE A 171 5.31 -16.07 -9.58
N PHE A 172 4.18 -15.75 -8.95
CA PHE A 172 3.28 -14.68 -9.37
C PHE A 172 3.88 -13.30 -9.07
N GLN A 173 3.51 -12.31 -9.88
CA GLN A 173 3.96 -10.94 -9.62
C GLN A 173 3.11 -10.27 -8.55
N PHE A 174 3.77 -9.72 -7.55
CA PHE A 174 3.14 -8.96 -6.50
C PHE A 174 3.90 -7.67 -6.21
N ARG A 175 3.24 -6.79 -5.50
CA ARG A 175 3.83 -5.60 -4.90
C ARG A 175 3.65 -5.67 -3.40
N LEU A 176 4.73 -5.47 -2.66
CA LEU A 176 4.68 -5.37 -1.21
C LEU A 176 4.08 -4.01 -0.83
N VAL A 177 2.92 -4.01 -0.18
CA VAL A 177 2.22 -2.78 0.21
C VAL A 177 2.20 -2.56 1.72
N GLN A 178 2.50 -3.58 2.51
CA GLN A 178 2.73 -3.47 3.95
C GLN A 178 3.74 -4.50 4.40
N PHE A 179 4.64 -4.09 5.31
CA PHE A 179 5.58 -4.98 5.97
C PHE A 179 5.70 -4.57 7.44
N GLY A 180 5.19 -5.41 8.33
CA GLY A 180 5.10 -5.10 9.74
C GLY A 180 4.23 -3.86 9.99
N LYS A 181 4.81 -2.86 10.61
CA LYS A 181 4.15 -1.58 10.88
C LYS A 181 4.25 -0.58 9.72
N ASN A 182 4.97 -0.93 8.68
CA ASN A 182 5.28 -0.04 7.56
C ASN A 182 4.25 -0.22 6.45
N ASP A 183 3.56 0.84 6.09
CA ASP A 183 2.56 0.88 5.03
C ASP A 183 3.14 1.57 3.80
N PHE A 184 3.24 0.83 2.68
CA PHE A 184 3.77 1.29 1.41
C PHE A 184 2.68 1.52 0.36
N LYS A 185 1.40 1.50 0.74
CA LYS A 185 0.28 1.60 -0.22
C LYS A 185 0.35 2.84 -1.09
N SER A 186 0.83 3.96 -0.52
CA SER A 186 1.04 5.20 -1.24
C SER A 186 2.35 5.24 -2.02
N ASN A 187 3.31 4.36 -1.73
CA ASN A 187 4.59 4.34 -2.40
C ASN A 187 4.67 3.22 -3.44
N LEU A 188 4.28 3.52 -4.65
CA LEU A 188 4.27 2.61 -5.80
C LEU A 188 5.69 2.15 -6.24
N ARG A 189 6.74 2.63 -5.58
CA ARG A 189 8.13 2.50 -6.02
C ARG A 189 8.95 1.43 -5.33
N MET A 190 8.35 0.64 -4.42
CA MET A 190 9.13 -0.49 -3.92
C MET A 190 9.47 -1.41 -5.09
N SER A 191 10.73 -1.34 -5.53
CA SER A 191 11.18 -2.09 -6.69
C SER A 191 11.12 -3.60 -6.42
N PRO A 192 10.93 -4.44 -7.43
CA PRO A 192 11.04 -5.90 -7.28
C PRO A 192 12.37 -6.33 -6.65
N ALA A 193 13.46 -5.61 -6.92
CA ALA A 193 14.76 -5.87 -6.31
C ALA A 193 14.73 -5.68 -4.79
N LEU A 194 14.05 -4.65 -4.28
CA LEU A 194 13.91 -4.43 -2.85
C LEU A 194 13.01 -5.48 -2.18
N GLN A 195 11.94 -5.90 -2.86
CA GLN A 195 11.08 -7.00 -2.40
C GLN A 195 11.88 -8.31 -2.27
N TYR A 196 12.70 -8.60 -3.29
CA TYR A 196 13.60 -9.75 -3.25
C TYR A 196 14.60 -9.64 -2.11
N GLN A 197 15.22 -8.49 -1.92
CA GLN A 197 16.16 -8.25 -0.82
C GLN A 197 15.48 -8.40 0.55
N ALA A 198 14.25 -7.91 0.71
CA ALA A 198 13.50 -8.05 1.97
C ALA A 198 13.27 -9.51 2.36
N ILE A 199 13.17 -10.41 1.38
CA ILE A 199 12.99 -11.86 1.60
C ILE A 199 14.31 -12.57 1.89
N HIS A 200 15.41 -12.12 1.27
CA HIS A 200 16.67 -12.86 1.28
C HIS A 200 17.76 -12.27 2.16
N ASP A 201 17.66 -11.01 2.56
CA ASP A 201 18.64 -10.35 3.43
C ASP A 201 18.08 -10.15 4.84
N PRO A 202 18.62 -10.89 5.86
CA PRO A 202 18.17 -10.76 7.24
C PRO A 202 18.26 -9.33 7.79
N LYS A 203 19.26 -8.55 7.36
CA LYS A 203 19.40 -7.16 7.80
C LYS A 203 18.26 -6.32 7.29
N ILE A 204 17.92 -6.45 6.00
CA ILE A 204 16.81 -5.74 5.40
C ILE A 204 15.49 -6.20 6.02
N PHE A 205 15.32 -7.50 6.25
CA PHE A 205 14.13 -8.02 6.93
C PHE A 205 13.95 -7.38 8.31
N HIS A 206 14.99 -7.32 9.13
CA HIS A 206 14.93 -6.68 10.44
C HIS A 206 14.73 -5.16 10.36
N GLU A 207 15.32 -4.50 9.40
CA GLU A 207 15.13 -3.05 9.18
C GLU A 207 13.67 -2.72 8.83
N PHE A 208 12.99 -3.55 8.05
CA PHE A 208 11.56 -3.37 7.77
C PHE A 208 10.65 -3.61 8.97
N THR A 209 11.10 -4.38 9.97
CA THR A 209 10.35 -4.55 11.22
C THR A 209 10.53 -3.38 12.16
N THR A 210 11.58 -2.59 12.00
CA THR A 210 11.83 -1.38 12.82
C THR A 210 11.03 -0.19 12.32
N ILE A 211 10.74 0.76 13.22
CA ILE A 211 10.13 2.03 12.82
C ILE A 211 11.21 2.85 12.11
N PRO A 212 11.00 3.25 10.85
CA PRO A 212 11.99 4.03 10.12
C PRO A 212 12.19 5.40 10.77
N SER A 213 13.32 6.02 10.48
CA SER A 213 13.48 7.45 10.74
C SER A 213 12.47 8.22 9.88
N VAL A 214 11.66 9.03 10.52
CA VAL A 214 10.61 9.81 9.84
C VAL A 214 10.94 11.29 9.96
N LYS A 215 10.76 12.02 8.87
CA LYS A 215 10.78 13.48 8.83
C LYS A 215 9.57 13.99 8.08
N THR A 216 8.95 15.03 8.59
CA THR A 216 7.92 15.79 7.88
C THR A 216 8.58 16.95 7.17
N LEU A 217 8.30 17.12 5.90
CA LEU A 217 8.84 18.18 5.06
C LEU A 217 7.69 19.06 4.56
N GLU A 218 7.85 20.36 4.69
CA GLU A 218 7.00 21.33 4.02
C GLU A 218 7.85 22.08 2.99
N TYR A 219 7.42 22.06 1.73
CA TYR A 219 8.11 22.76 0.67
C TYR A 219 7.13 23.49 -0.24
N LYS A 220 7.56 24.64 -0.73
CA LYS A 220 6.83 25.50 -1.65
C LYS A 220 7.33 25.30 -3.06
N VAL A 221 6.41 25.06 -4.00
CA VAL A 221 6.73 25.04 -5.42
C VAL A 221 7.04 26.47 -5.87
N LEU A 222 8.18 26.69 -6.53
CA LEU A 222 8.54 28.02 -7.01
C LEU A 222 7.54 28.49 -8.06
N THR A 223 7.07 29.71 -7.92
CA THR A 223 6.12 30.33 -8.85
C THR A 223 6.70 30.36 -10.25
N PRO A 224 5.94 29.99 -11.30
CA PRO A 224 6.42 30.08 -12.67
C PRO A 224 6.83 31.51 -13.02
N SER A 225 8.05 31.67 -13.51
CA SER A 225 8.55 32.92 -14.07
C SER A 225 8.99 32.69 -15.52
N ILE A 226 9.27 33.74 -16.27
CA ILE A 226 9.67 33.65 -17.68
C ILE A 226 10.89 32.75 -17.90
N ASN A 227 11.73 32.58 -16.89
CA ASN A 227 12.92 31.71 -16.89
C ASN A 227 12.74 30.48 -15.98
N SER A 228 11.53 30.13 -15.54
CA SER A 228 11.29 29.02 -14.62
C SER A 228 11.19 27.69 -15.36
N ASN A 229 11.41 26.62 -14.60
CA ASN A 229 11.23 25.25 -15.07
C ASN A 229 9.79 25.05 -15.58
N ILE A 230 9.63 24.51 -16.78
CA ILE A 230 8.34 24.14 -17.41
C ILE A 230 7.50 23.28 -16.47
N GLU A 231 8.13 22.43 -15.68
CA GLU A 231 7.45 21.55 -14.74
C GLU A 231 6.71 22.32 -13.62
N ASN A 232 7.21 23.48 -13.20
CA ASN A 232 6.51 24.32 -12.23
C ASN A 232 5.21 24.88 -12.85
N ALA A 233 5.26 25.38 -14.08
CA ALA A 233 4.06 25.85 -14.78
C ALA A 233 3.05 24.70 -14.97
N THR A 234 3.52 23.51 -15.25
CA THR A 234 2.68 22.31 -15.41
C THR A 234 1.93 21.97 -14.12
N ILE A 235 2.61 22.03 -12.96
CA ILE A 235 1.96 21.83 -11.65
C ILE A 235 0.90 22.89 -11.40
N TYR A 236 1.26 24.18 -11.54
CA TYR A 236 0.33 25.30 -11.29
C TYR A 236 -0.91 25.19 -12.19
N ASN A 237 -0.74 24.99 -13.48
CA ASN A 237 -1.83 24.88 -14.45
C ASN A 237 -2.75 23.68 -14.14
N ALA A 238 -2.17 22.53 -13.80
CA ALA A 238 -2.94 21.35 -13.48
C ALA A 238 -3.74 21.53 -12.20
N VAL A 239 -3.11 22.01 -11.12
CA VAL A 239 -3.78 22.24 -9.84
C VAL A 239 -4.85 23.33 -9.99
N GLU A 240 -4.55 24.45 -10.64
CA GLU A 240 -5.51 25.56 -10.86
C GLU A 240 -6.74 25.09 -11.62
N LYS A 241 -6.56 24.30 -12.68
CA LYS A 241 -7.68 23.72 -13.43
C LYS A 241 -8.56 22.84 -12.53
N TYR A 242 -7.97 21.86 -11.85
CA TYR A 242 -8.74 20.93 -11.01
C TYR A 242 -9.45 21.63 -9.85
N VAL A 243 -8.80 22.60 -9.22
CA VAL A 243 -9.38 23.39 -8.14
C VAL A 243 -10.56 24.22 -8.65
N ASN A 244 -10.43 24.83 -9.83
CA ASN A 244 -11.52 25.59 -10.46
C ASN A 244 -12.71 24.72 -10.86
N ASP A 245 -12.44 23.50 -11.36
CA ASP A 245 -13.47 22.53 -11.74
C ASP A 245 -14.23 21.96 -10.52
N ASN A 246 -13.63 22.02 -9.31
CA ASN A 246 -14.15 21.41 -8.09
C ASN A 246 -14.38 22.39 -6.93
N LYS A 247 -14.53 23.68 -7.20
CA LYS A 247 -14.68 24.74 -6.18
C LYS A 247 -15.71 24.42 -5.10
N GLN A 248 -16.91 24.01 -5.51
CA GLN A 248 -18.00 23.71 -4.57
C GLN A 248 -17.64 22.57 -3.64
N THR A 249 -16.96 21.53 -4.15
CA THR A 249 -16.52 20.39 -3.34
C THR A 249 -15.46 20.84 -2.33
N ILE A 250 -14.53 21.70 -2.74
CA ILE A 250 -13.47 22.24 -1.88
C ILE A 250 -14.06 23.11 -0.79
N LEU A 251 -14.96 24.03 -1.15
CA LEU A 251 -15.62 24.92 -0.18
C LEU A 251 -16.44 24.16 0.85
N ASN A 252 -17.12 23.10 0.43
CA ASN A 252 -17.89 22.26 1.36
C ASN A 252 -17.01 21.44 2.30
N ALA A 253 -15.77 21.13 1.91
CA ALA A 253 -14.83 20.35 2.68
C ALA A 253 -13.95 21.20 3.61
N THR A 254 -13.83 22.49 3.32
CA THR A 254 -13.06 23.46 4.11
C THR A 254 -14.04 24.39 4.82
N SER A 255 -14.01 24.43 6.14
CA SER A 255 -14.92 25.27 6.99
C SER A 255 -14.67 26.78 6.82
N VAL A 256 -14.46 27.27 5.62
CA VAL A 256 -14.06 28.66 5.38
C VAL A 256 -15.27 29.50 5.00
N ASP A 257 -15.92 30.05 6.01
CA ASP A 257 -17.14 30.88 5.89
C ASP A 257 -16.98 32.18 5.07
N HIS A 258 -15.76 32.53 4.66
CA HIS A 258 -15.47 33.82 4.03
C HIS A 258 -15.30 33.80 2.50
N PHE A 259 -15.47 32.63 1.87
CA PHE A 259 -15.25 32.47 0.42
C PHE A 259 -16.42 32.81 -0.49
N TYR A 260 -17.53 33.28 0.03
CA TYR A 260 -18.71 33.64 -0.81
C TYR A 260 -18.39 34.62 -1.92
N ASN A 261 -17.45 35.53 -1.72
CA ASN A 261 -17.09 36.56 -2.72
C ASN A 261 -16.22 36.05 -3.87
N ILE A 262 -15.51 34.90 -3.67
CA ILE A 262 -14.60 34.34 -4.67
C ILE A 262 -15.25 33.17 -5.44
N MET A 263 -16.43 32.74 -5.06
CA MET A 263 -17.10 31.57 -5.65
C MET A 263 -17.34 31.71 -7.16
N PHE A 264 -17.60 32.93 -7.64
CA PHE A 264 -17.97 33.20 -9.02
C PHE A 264 -16.80 33.56 -9.94
N LEU A 265 -15.64 33.90 -9.37
CA LEU A 265 -14.44 34.24 -10.13
C LEU A 265 -13.52 33.04 -10.31
N PRO A 266 -12.77 32.94 -11.41
CA PRO A 266 -11.70 31.93 -11.52
C PRO A 266 -10.70 32.10 -10.37
N TRP A 267 -10.39 31.01 -9.67
CA TRP A 267 -9.36 31.03 -8.65
C TRP A 267 -8.00 31.02 -9.31
N LYS A 268 -7.23 32.06 -9.05
CA LYS A 268 -5.81 32.11 -9.42
C LYS A 268 -4.99 31.69 -8.21
N ILE A 269 -4.13 30.73 -8.39
CA ILE A 269 -3.29 30.22 -7.33
C ILE A 269 -2.01 31.06 -7.24
N ASP A 270 -1.81 31.73 -6.11
CA ASP A 270 -0.62 32.52 -5.84
C ASP A 270 0.57 31.63 -5.45
N ASN A 271 0.31 30.64 -4.61
CA ASN A 271 1.34 29.69 -4.13
C ASN A 271 0.75 28.30 -3.93
N ILE A 272 1.61 27.29 -4.15
CA ILE A 272 1.35 25.90 -3.85
C ILE A 272 2.45 25.39 -2.94
N SER A 273 2.08 24.85 -1.78
CA SER A 273 3.01 24.13 -0.90
C SER A 273 2.52 22.71 -0.66
N PHE A 274 3.45 21.81 -0.46
CA PHE A 274 3.16 20.42 -0.14
C PHE A 274 3.81 20.05 1.19
N GLU A 275 3.08 19.31 1.99
CA GLU A 275 3.58 18.68 3.18
C GLU A 275 3.69 17.16 2.94
N GLU A 276 4.89 16.62 3.09
CA GLU A 276 5.20 15.22 2.88
C GLU A 276 5.82 14.59 4.11
N LYS A 277 5.47 13.34 4.35
CA LYS A 277 6.15 12.47 5.29
C LYS A 277 7.22 11.68 4.55
N TRP A 278 8.45 11.85 4.96
CA TRP A 278 9.58 11.08 4.45
C TRP A 278 10.01 10.04 5.47
N SER A 279 10.13 8.80 5.03
CA SER A 279 10.57 7.68 5.85
C SER A 279 11.81 7.07 5.22
N LEU A 280 12.86 6.89 6.00
CA LEU A 280 14.11 6.30 5.52
C LEU A 280 14.18 4.85 5.96
N TYR A 281 14.08 3.95 4.98
CA TYR A 281 14.31 2.53 5.16
C TYR A 281 15.68 2.18 4.61
N LYS A 282 16.61 1.85 5.49
CA LYS A 282 18.00 1.61 5.15
C LYS A 282 18.56 2.81 4.38
N ASP A 283 18.48 2.78 3.12
CA ASP A 283 19.01 3.82 2.26
C ASP A 283 18.00 4.28 1.20
N ILE A 284 16.72 3.98 1.41
CA ILE A 284 15.69 4.32 0.44
C ILE A 284 14.68 5.25 1.09
N PRO A 285 14.59 6.48 0.62
CA PRO A 285 13.57 7.40 1.10
C PRO A 285 12.22 7.04 0.49
N PHE A 286 11.22 6.94 1.34
CA PHE A 286 9.81 6.83 0.96
C PHE A 286 9.12 8.15 1.26
N GLN A 287 8.31 8.60 0.34
CA GLN A 287 7.60 9.87 0.41
C GLN A 287 6.11 9.62 0.39
N GLU A 288 5.40 10.28 1.26
CA GLU A 288 3.95 10.22 1.34
C GLU A 288 3.40 11.64 1.47
N LEU A 289 2.50 12.02 0.59
CA LEU A 289 1.80 13.30 0.69
C LEU A 289 0.91 13.29 1.94
N ILE A 290 1.02 14.34 2.77
CA ILE A 290 0.13 14.57 3.91
C ILE A 290 -0.93 15.59 3.52
N ASN A 291 -0.49 16.77 3.09
CA ASN A 291 -1.35 17.90 2.75
C ASN A 291 -0.85 18.63 1.51
N MET A 292 -1.79 19.27 0.82
CA MET A 292 -1.52 20.30 -0.17
C MET A 292 -2.10 21.61 0.33
N LYS A 293 -1.29 22.67 0.38
CA LYS A 293 -1.68 24.02 0.78
C LYS A 293 -1.72 24.91 -0.44
N LEU A 294 -2.82 25.57 -0.64
CA LEU A 294 -3.06 26.50 -1.73
C LEU A 294 -3.28 27.89 -1.17
N PHE A 295 -2.62 28.88 -1.76
CA PHE A 295 -2.83 30.28 -1.46
C PHE A 295 -3.54 30.93 -2.62
N ILE A 296 -4.76 31.42 -2.37
CA ILE A 296 -5.66 32.01 -3.36
C ILE A 296 -6.17 33.32 -2.79
N ASP A 297 -5.82 34.46 -3.42
CA ASP A 297 -6.26 35.80 -2.99
C ASP A 297 -6.07 36.02 -1.47
N LYS A 298 -4.88 35.74 -0.96
CA LYS A 298 -4.49 35.83 0.48
C LYS A 298 -5.14 34.82 1.44
N HIS A 299 -5.94 33.91 0.92
CA HIS A 299 -6.54 32.84 1.71
C HIS A 299 -5.76 31.53 1.55
N GLU A 300 -5.55 30.85 2.66
CA GLU A 300 -4.93 29.52 2.67
C GLU A 300 -6.02 28.45 2.67
N ILE A 301 -5.91 27.51 1.74
CA ILE A 301 -6.75 26.30 1.68
C ILE A 301 -5.85 25.10 1.90
N ILE A 302 -6.14 24.31 2.91
CA ILE A 302 -5.42 23.08 3.20
C ILE A 302 -6.29 21.89 2.77
N LEU A 303 -5.76 21.10 1.84
CA LEU A 303 -6.38 19.87 1.38
C LEU A 303 -5.59 18.68 1.90
N THR A 304 -6.23 17.83 2.66
CA THR A 304 -5.65 16.56 3.12
C THR A 304 -5.36 15.63 1.94
N LYS A 305 -4.46 14.67 2.11
CA LYS A 305 -4.19 13.61 1.11
C LYS A 305 -5.47 13.03 0.54
N LYS A 306 -6.43 12.66 1.40
CA LYS A 306 -7.72 12.09 0.98
C LYS A 306 -8.50 13.03 0.05
N GLN A 307 -8.56 14.31 0.37
CA GLN A 307 -9.23 15.31 -0.48
C GLN A 307 -8.51 15.49 -1.81
N VAL A 308 -7.18 15.50 -1.80
CA VAL A 308 -6.36 15.55 -3.03
C VAL A 308 -6.59 14.33 -3.92
N GLU A 309 -6.68 13.15 -3.34
CA GLU A 309 -7.01 11.91 -4.06
C GLU A 309 -8.44 11.94 -4.63
N GLU A 310 -9.41 12.45 -3.86
CA GLU A 310 -10.80 12.61 -4.30
C GLU A 310 -10.95 13.61 -5.43
N LEU A 311 -10.13 14.66 -5.47
CA LEU A 311 -10.05 15.59 -6.59
C LEU A 311 -9.50 14.95 -7.87
N GLY A 312 -8.73 13.86 -7.76
CA GLY A 312 -8.19 13.13 -8.89
C GLY A 312 -7.22 13.93 -9.76
N ILE A 313 -6.43 14.81 -9.15
CA ILE A 313 -5.48 15.70 -9.86
C ILE A 313 -4.46 14.83 -10.61
N LYS A 314 -4.35 15.07 -11.92
CA LYS A 314 -3.39 14.41 -12.80
C LYS A 314 -2.48 15.42 -13.47
N ILE A 315 -1.20 15.11 -13.53
CA ILE A 315 -0.17 15.89 -14.21
C ILE A 315 0.48 14.95 -15.24
N ASN A 316 0.41 15.29 -16.51
CA ASN A 316 0.95 14.46 -17.60
C ASN A 316 0.51 12.98 -17.51
N PHE A 317 -0.79 12.73 -17.24
CA PHE A 317 -1.42 11.41 -17.06
C PHE A 317 -1.00 10.64 -15.79
N GLN A 318 -0.07 11.16 -15.00
CA GLN A 318 0.33 10.62 -13.69
C GLN A 318 -0.54 11.19 -12.58
N GLY A 319 -0.75 10.43 -11.50
CA GLY A 319 -1.32 10.96 -10.28
C GLY A 319 -0.40 12.01 -9.64
N LEU A 320 -0.98 12.98 -8.93
CA LEU A 320 -0.20 14.07 -8.33
C LEU A 320 0.93 13.54 -7.43
N GLU A 321 0.66 12.58 -6.55
CA GLU A 321 1.66 12.02 -5.63
C GLU A 321 2.81 11.33 -6.39
N GLU A 322 2.51 10.60 -7.45
CA GLU A 322 3.51 9.98 -8.29
C GLU A 322 4.40 11.03 -8.97
N TYR A 323 3.79 12.08 -9.52
CA TYR A 323 4.52 13.16 -10.16
C TYR A 323 5.41 13.92 -9.17
N LEU A 324 4.86 14.26 -7.98
CA LEU A 324 5.64 14.95 -6.93
C LEU A 324 6.83 14.13 -6.47
N SER A 325 6.71 12.82 -6.43
CA SER A 325 7.79 11.93 -5.99
C SER A 325 9.01 11.96 -6.93
N GLU A 326 8.86 12.39 -8.17
CA GLU A 326 9.96 12.52 -9.13
C GLU A 326 10.83 13.76 -8.90
N LYS A 327 10.27 14.77 -8.20
CA LYS A 327 10.97 16.02 -7.86
C LYS A 327 11.66 16.69 -9.08
N ARG A 328 11.01 16.64 -10.24
CA ARG A 328 11.52 17.29 -11.47
C ARG A 328 11.30 18.80 -11.48
N PHE A 329 10.48 19.31 -10.59
CA PHE A 329 10.14 20.72 -10.45
C PHE A 329 11.06 21.42 -9.46
N SER A 330 11.14 22.74 -9.56
CA SER A 330 11.90 23.56 -8.62
C SER A 330 11.05 23.94 -7.41
N PHE A 331 11.59 23.80 -6.23
CA PHE A 331 10.90 24.09 -4.98
C PHE A 331 11.86 24.65 -3.92
N LEU A 332 11.29 25.25 -2.91
CA LEU A 332 11.98 25.75 -1.72
C LEU A 332 11.51 24.94 -0.52
N LEU A 333 12.43 24.28 0.16
CA LEU A 333 12.13 23.58 1.41
C LEU A 333 11.96 24.65 2.51
N GLU A 334 10.76 24.71 3.10
CA GLU A 334 10.39 25.72 4.08
C GLU A 334 10.50 25.17 5.52
N LYS A 335 10.14 23.90 5.75
CA LYS A 335 10.20 23.29 7.08
C LYS A 335 10.65 21.84 7.05
N ILE A 336 11.30 21.41 8.13
CA ILE A 336 11.56 19.99 8.44
C ILE A 336 11.14 19.77 9.90
N ASN A 337 10.23 18.83 10.15
CA ASN A 337 9.65 18.54 11.46
C ASN A 337 9.17 19.82 12.18
N ASP A 338 8.38 20.62 11.47
CA ASP A 338 7.83 21.91 11.93
C ASP A 338 8.85 23.01 12.22
N GLN A 339 10.15 22.78 12.00
CA GLN A 339 11.19 23.80 12.14
C GLN A 339 11.44 24.50 10.80
N GLU A 340 11.43 25.84 10.84
CA GLU A 340 11.63 26.65 9.65
C GLU A 340 13.06 26.54 9.11
N ILE A 341 13.19 26.49 7.80
CA ILE A 341 14.43 26.39 7.06
C ILE A 341 14.70 27.73 6.37
N GLN A 342 15.89 28.27 6.58
CA GLN A 342 16.29 29.47 5.84
C GLN A 342 16.43 29.13 4.34
N PRO A 343 15.98 29.99 3.42
CA PRO A 343 15.99 29.73 1.98
C PRO A 343 17.37 29.28 1.46
N GLN A 344 18.44 29.85 1.99
CA GLN A 344 19.82 29.53 1.60
C GLN A 344 20.25 28.12 2.02
N GLN A 345 19.55 27.49 2.94
CA GLN A 345 19.83 26.15 3.45
C GLN A 345 18.97 25.07 2.77
N SER A 346 17.92 25.47 2.06
CA SER A 346 16.95 24.57 1.43
C SER A 346 17.63 23.49 0.58
N GLU A 347 18.45 23.87 -0.36
CA GLU A 347 19.17 22.94 -1.24
C GLU A 347 20.09 22.01 -0.46
N LYS A 348 20.86 22.57 0.50
CA LYS A 348 21.78 21.77 1.34
C LYS A 348 21.02 20.68 2.11
N TYR A 349 19.90 21.02 2.73
CA TYR A 349 19.11 20.07 3.49
C TYR A 349 18.40 19.05 2.59
N TYR A 350 17.92 19.49 1.45
CA TYR A 350 17.33 18.58 0.46
C TYR A 350 18.35 17.56 -0.05
N GLN A 351 19.57 17.99 -0.38
CA GLN A 351 20.66 17.09 -0.75
C GLN A 351 21.04 16.14 0.38
N ALA A 352 21.02 16.59 1.63
CA ALA A 352 21.27 15.73 2.78
C ALA A 352 20.17 14.65 2.94
N LEU A 353 18.93 14.99 2.64
CA LEU A 353 17.81 14.02 2.63
C LEU A 353 18.00 12.97 1.54
N LEU A 354 18.32 13.39 0.31
CA LEU A 354 18.56 12.49 -0.82
C LEU A 354 19.78 11.60 -0.63
N THR A 355 20.85 12.13 -0.08
CA THR A 355 22.11 11.40 0.16
C THR A 355 22.13 10.62 1.47
N LYS A 356 20.97 10.53 2.16
CA LYS A 356 20.79 9.70 3.35
C LYS A 356 21.56 10.17 4.59
N ASN A 357 22.08 11.36 4.53
CA ASN A 357 22.80 12.00 5.65
C ASN A 357 21.83 12.71 6.61
N TRP A 358 20.73 12.04 6.96
CA TRP A 358 19.67 12.61 7.80
C TRP A 358 20.15 13.05 9.18
N ASN A 359 21.23 12.42 9.66
CA ASN A 359 21.89 12.80 10.92
C ASN A 359 22.65 14.15 10.83
N LYS A 360 22.92 14.63 9.61
CA LYS A 360 23.57 15.94 9.38
C LYS A 360 22.58 17.10 9.27
N ILE A 361 21.28 16.79 9.32
CA ILE A 361 20.23 17.80 9.39
C ILE A 361 20.09 18.19 10.85
N THR A 362 20.97 19.03 11.31
CA THR A 362 20.85 19.73 12.61
C THR A 362 20.08 21.03 12.34
N LEU A 363 18.87 21.07 12.82
CA LEU A 363 18.00 22.23 12.80
C LEU A 363 18.21 23.05 14.05
#